data_0d073907fef1d89aaf51bae1f7f7dbb4
#
_entry.id   0d073907fef1d89aaf51bae1f7f7dbb4
#
_cell.length_a   1.000
_cell.length_b   1.000
_cell.length_c   1.000
_cell.angle_alpha   90.00
_cell.angle_beta   90.00
_cell.angle_gamma   90.00
#
_symmetry.space_group_name_H-M   'P 1'
#
loop_
_entity.id
_entity.type
_entity.pdbx_description
1 polymer ?
#
loop_
_entity_poly.entity_id
_entity_poly.type
_entity_poly.pdbx_seq_one_letter_code
_entity_poly.pdbx_strand_id
1 'polypeptide(L)'
;LAPTARWVSALSGIPFIKVPQTGYVSHSCRFIIAASCSGLQFLMISMTALVFSYIHRMRTIKGKIGWMALSALASYLLTIFVNGFRILFSIFIPIYLGMSGTAWTDVSGSAWAETAGSSGPAPARAWSIWLTPKQLHTIIGTAVYFTALFAVCQLGEYVSRKCSAAPGTSHRGNSRARAGFYPIRALGRWAAPAFWYFSIVLGIPFLNRAYRNRPQSFTDYALLLTAVCLTVITFYCICSELHRRISRLTSG
;
A
#
# COMPACT_ATOMS: atom_id res chain seq x y z
N LEU A 1 -1.53 -8.89 -14.01
CA LEU A 1 -0.91 -7.74 -14.70
C LEU A 1 -1.84 -7.09 -15.73
N ALA A 2 -2.54 -7.86 -16.60
CA ALA A 2 -3.38 -7.30 -17.66
C ALA A 2 -4.45 -6.30 -17.16
N PRO A 3 -5.27 -6.60 -16.13
CA PRO A 3 -6.24 -5.64 -15.61
C PRO A 3 -5.59 -4.36 -15.08
N THR A 4 -4.47 -4.49 -14.37
CA THR A 4 -3.72 -3.36 -13.82
C THR A 4 -3.13 -2.49 -14.93
N ALA A 5 -2.52 -3.09 -15.96
CA ALA A 5 -1.96 -2.35 -17.09
C ALA A 5 -3.04 -1.57 -17.86
N ARG A 6 -4.21 -2.20 -18.08
CA ARG A 6 -5.36 -1.52 -18.71
C ARG A 6 -5.87 -0.36 -17.87
N TRP A 7 -5.95 -0.55 -16.56
CA TRP A 7 -6.38 0.48 -15.61
C TRP A 7 -5.40 1.67 -15.59
N VAL A 8 -4.10 1.40 -15.52
CA VAL A 8 -3.06 2.44 -15.60
C VAL A 8 -3.12 3.17 -16.93
N SER A 9 -3.27 2.43 -18.05
CA SER A 9 -3.38 3.02 -19.39
C SER A 9 -4.59 3.94 -19.51
N ALA A 10 -5.74 3.52 -18.96
CA ALA A 10 -6.98 4.32 -19.01
C ALA A 10 -6.87 5.62 -18.20
N LEU A 11 -6.16 5.60 -17.05
CA LEU A 11 -6.01 6.78 -16.20
C LEU A 11 -4.91 7.73 -16.67
N SER A 12 -3.81 7.19 -17.22
CA SER A 12 -2.64 7.99 -17.60
C SER A 12 -2.66 8.43 -19.06
N GLY A 13 -3.48 7.80 -19.91
CA GLY A 13 -3.42 7.95 -21.37
C GLY A 13 -2.15 7.33 -22.00
N ILE A 14 -1.31 6.66 -21.20
CA ILE A 14 -0.05 6.07 -21.66
C ILE A 14 -0.32 4.66 -22.19
N PRO A 15 0.01 4.34 -23.46
CA PRO A 15 -0.17 3.00 -24.00
C PRO A 15 0.89 2.03 -23.45
N PHE A 16 0.43 0.87 -23.01
CA PHE A 16 1.27 -0.24 -22.59
C PHE A 16 1.10 -1.44 -23.50
N ILE A 17 2.21 -1.91 -24.08
CA ILE A 17 2.23 -3.05 -25.01
C ILE A 17 2.75 -4.27 -24.25
N LYS A 18 2.08 -5.43 -24.41
CA LYS A 18 2.52 -6.68 -23.81
C LYS A 18 3.74 -7.22 -24.55
N VAL A 19 4.85 -7.39 -23.84
CA VAL A 19 6.06 -8.03 -24.36
C VAL A 19 6.22 -9.38 -23.64
N PRO A 20 6.36 -10.50 -24.39
CA PRO A 20 6.57 -11.83 -23.80
C PRO A 20 7.76 -11.81 -22.84
N GLN A 21 7.63 -12.50 -21.71
CA GLN A 21 8.64 -12.65 -20.64
C GLN A 21 9.01 -11.36 -19.88
N THR A 22 8.78 -10.16 -20.43
CA THR A 22 9.12 -8.87 -19.79
C THR A 22 7.94 -8.28 -19.01
N GLY A 23 6.72 -8.36 -19.58
CA GLY A 23 5.52 -7.77 -18.96
C GLY A 23 4.81 -6.77 -19.88
N TYR A 24 4.46 -5.61 -19.35
CA TYR A 24 3.85 -4.50 -20.11
C TYR A 24 4.82 -3.34 -20.19
N VAL A 25 5.17 -2.94 -21.41
CA VAL A 25 6.19 -1.91 -21.71
C VAL A 25 5.52 -0.69 -22.32
N SER A 26 5.88 0.49 -21.84
CA SER A 26 5.57 1.74 -22.49
C SER A 26 6.84 2.39 -22.98
N HIS A 27 6.93 2.61 -24.30
CA HIS A 27 8.07 3.27 -24.92
C HIS A 27 8.06 4.79 -24.68
N SER A 28 6.87 5.39 -24.54
CA SER A 28 6.71 6.85 -24.36
C SER A 28 7.25 7.33 -23.01
N CYS A 29 7.06 6.57 -21.94
CA CYS A 29 7.56 6.94 -20.61
C CYS A 29 8.74 6.07 -20.14
N ARG A 30 9.26 5.18 -20.99
CA ARG A 30 10.35 4.24 -20.68
C ARG A 30 10.11 3.46 -19.39
N PHE A 31 8.89 2.97 -19.20
CA PHE A 31 8.48 2.27 -17.99
C PHE A 31 8.02 0.84 -18.28
N ILE A 32 8.40 -0.09 -17.41
CA ILE A 32 8.05 -1.52 -17.53
C ILE A 32 7.23 -1.94 -16.32
N ILE A 33 6.03 -2.47 -16.56
CA ILE A 33 5.23 -3.13 -15.53
C ILE A 33 5.62 -4.61 -15.52
N ALA A 34 6.61 -4.95 -14.73
CA ALA A 34 7.13 -6.30 -14.59
C ALA A 34 6.21 -7.20 -13.73
N ALA A 35 6.49 -8.50 -13.72
CA ALA A 35 5.75 -9.45 -12.88
C ALA A 35 5.82 -9.12 -11.37
N SER A 36 6.93 -8.55 -10.92
CA SER A 36 7.10 -8.03 -9.56
C SER A 36 6.11 -6.91 -9.20
N CYS A 37 5.57 -6.20 -10.20
CA CYS A 37 4.56 -5.16 -10.04
C CYS A 37 3.12 -5.70 -10.11
N SER A 38 2.91 -7.02 -9.93
CA SER A 38 1.58 -7.66 -10.03
C SER A 38 0.60 -7.26 -8.93
N GLY A 39 1.09 -6.67 -7.83
CA GLY A 39 0.27 -6.36 -6.66
C GLY A 39 -0.05 -7.58 -5.79
N LEU A 40 0.52 -8.77 -6.09
CA LEU A 40 0.26 -10.01 -5.34
C LEU A 40 0.53 -9.83 -3.84
N GLN A 41 1.57 -9.08 -3.48
CA GLN A 41 1.88 -8.77 -2.09
C GLN A 41 0.72 -8.05 -1.40
N PHE A 42 0.12 -7.05 -2.04
CA PHE A 42 -1.03 -6.33 -1.48
C PHE A 42 -2.26 -7.22 -1.41
N LEU A 43 -2.50 -8.08 -2.40
CA LEU A 43 -3.58 -9.07 -2.37
C LEU A 43 -3.48 -9.97 -1.13
N MET A 44 -2.29 -10.52 -0.87
CA MET A 44 -2.07 -11.39 0.29
C MET A 44 -2.26 -10.64 1.60
N ILE A 45 -1.71 -9.42 1.73
CA ILE A 45 -1.83 -8.62 2.94
C ILE A 45 -3.30 -8.26 3.20
N SER A 46 -4.01 -7.74 2.21
CA SER A 46 -5.39 -7.28 2.36
C SER A 46 -6.34 -8.44 2.63
N MET A 47 -6.18 -9.57 1.93
CA MET A 47 -6.98 -10.78 2.16
C MET A 47 -6.76 -11.32 3.57
N THR A 48 -5.50 -11.47 3.99
CA THR A 48 -5.16 -11.96 5.33
C THR A 48 -5.70 -11.02 6.40
N ALA A 49 -5.52 -9.71 6.25
CA ALA A 49 -6.02 -8.72 7.19
C ALA A 49 -7.55 -8.77 7.31
N LEU A 50 -8.30 -8.83 6.20
CA LEU A 50 -9.76 -8.88 6.22
C LEU A 50 -10.29 -10.21 6.80
N VAL A 51 -9.71 -11.33 6.41
CA VAL A 51 -10.16 -12.63 6.90
C VAL A 51 -9.89 -12.76 8.39
N PHE A 52 -8.63 -12.64 8.81
CA PHE A 52 -8.27 -12.95 10.19
C PHE A 52 -8.73 -11.88 11.21
N SER A 53 -8.85 -10.62 10.80
CA SER A 53 -9.36 -9.58 11.71
C SER A 53 -10.85 -9.67 11.98
N TYR A 54 -11.64 -10.25 11.07
CA TYR A 54 -13.10 -10.16 11.19
C TYR A 54 -13.85 -11.49 11.15
N ILE A 55 -13.24 -12.61 10.74
CA ILE A 55 -13.90 -13.93 10.64
C ILE A 55 -14.48 -14.40 11.97
N HIS A 56 -13.83 -14.06 13.09
CA HIS A 56 -14.29 -14.43 14.43
C HIS A 56 -15.59 -13.73 14.85
N ARG A 57 -15.98 -12.64 14.17
CA ARG A 57 -17.27 -11.96 14.42
C ARG A 57 -18.46 -12.68 13.78
N MET A 58 -18.19 -13.58 12.83
CA MET A 58 -19.23 -14.36 12.15
C MET A 58 -19.64 -15.57 13.00
N ARG A 59 -20.91 -15.63 13.43
CA ARG A 59 -21.41 -16.67 14.31
C ARG A 59 -21.71 -18.00 13.59
N THR A 60 -22.07 -17.95 12.32
CA THR A 60 -22.47 -19.12 11.53
C THR A 60 -21.40 -19.54 10.55
N ILE A 61 -21.33 -20.83 10.21
CA ILE A 61 -20.38 -21.36 9.20
C ILE A 61 -20.66 -20.72 7.84
N LYS A 62 -21.93 -20.60 7.45
CA LYS A 62 -22.32 -19.92 6.21
C LYS A 62 -21.83 -18.46 6.17
N GLY A 63 -21.94 -17.75 7.30
CA GLY A 63 -21.42 -16.39 7.43
C GLY A 63 -19.90 -16.31 7.30
N LYS A 64 -19.15 -17.27 7.85
CA LYS A 64 -17.69 -17.37 7.71
C LYS A 64 -17.27 -17.59 6.25
N ILE A 65 -17.93 -18.53 5.56
CA ILE A 65 -17.66 -18.81 4.14
C ILE A 65 -17.99 -17.57 3.29
N GLY A 66 -19.16 -16.96 3.52
CA GLY A 66 -19.55 -15.72 2.82
C GLY A 66 -18.56 -14.58 3.05
N TRP A 67 -18.08 -14.42 4.31
CA TRP A 67 -17.04 -13.41 4.61
C TRP A 67 -15.72 -13.68 3.91
N MET A 68 -15.27 -14.93 3.85
CA MET A 68 -14.05 -15.31 3.13
C MET A 68 -14.17 -15.01 1.63
N ALA A 69 -15.28 -15.37 1.01
CA ALA A 69 -15.52 -15.09 -0.42
C ALA A 69 -15.57 -13.59 -0.70
N LEU A 70 -16.27 -12.82 0.16
CA LEU A 70 -16.32 -11.35 0.06
C LEU A 70 -14.94 -10.73 0.23
N SER A 71 -14.16 -11.19 1.22
CA SER A 71 -12.81 -10.71 1.46
C SER A 71 -11.88 -10.99 0.28
N ALA A 72 -11.97 -12.18 -0.32
CA ALA A 72 -11.18 -12.53 -1.50
C ALA A 72 -11.51 -11.64 -2.70
N LEU A 73 -12.81 -11.47 -3.00
CA LEU A 73 -13.28 -10.61 -4.08
C LEU A 73 -12.88 -9.15 -3.85
N ALA A 74 -13.12 -8.62 -2.65
CA ALA A 74 -12.76 -7.25 -2.29
C ALA A 74 -11.24 -7.03 -2.41
N SER A 75 -10.42 -7.94 -1.87
CA SER A 75 -8.97 -7.86 -1.96
C SER A 75 -8.48 -7.91 -3.40
N TYR A 76 -9.09 -8.74 -4.25
CA TYR A 76 -8.74 -8.80 -5.67
C TYR A 76 -9.02 -7.48 -6.40
N LEU A 77 -10.23 -6.95 -6.26
CA LEU A 77 -10.61 -5.68 -6.87
C LEU A 77 -9.74 -4.53 -6.37
N LEU A 78 -9.58 -4.43 -5.05
CA LEU A 78 -8.73 -3.42 -4.43
C LEU A 78 -7.28 -3.52 -4.91
N THR A 79 -6.77 -4.73 -5.11
CA THR A 79 -5.40 -4.90 -5.62
C THR A 79 -5.23 -4.27 -7.00
N ILE A 80 -6.20 -4.41 -7.90
CA ILE A 80 -6.12 -3.78 -9.22
C ILE A 80 -6.04 -2.26 -9.10
N PHE A 81 -6.93 -1.65 -8.28
CA PHE A 81 -6.96 -0.21 -8.07
C PHE A 81 -5.71 0.31 -7.38
N VAL A 82 -5.38 -0.25 -6.22
CA VAL A 82 -4.27 0.23 -5.38
C VAL A 82 -2.93 0.04 -6.07
N ASN A 83 -2.74 -1.10 -6.73
CA ASN A 83 -1.51 -1.34 -7.49
C ASN A 83 -1.41 -0.44 -8.72
N GLY A 84 -2.53 -0.14 -9.37
CA GLY A 84 -2.58 0.85 -10.44
C GLY A 84 -2.14 2.23 -9.98
N PHE A 85 -2.66 2.73 -8.86
CA PHE A 85 -2.21 3.99 -8.27
C PHE A 85 -0.73 3.95 -7.86
N ARG A 86 -0.25 2.86 -7.30
CA ARG A 86 1.18 2.68 -7.01
C ARG A 86 2.03 2.87 -8.27
N ILE A 87 1.63 2.25 -9.37
CA ILE A 87 2.35 2.36 -10.65
C ILE A 87 2.28 3.80 -11.17
N LEU A 88 1.11 4.44 -11.15
CA LEU A 88 0.97 5.83 -11.55
C LEU A 88 1.88 6.76 -10.74
N PHE A 89 1.89 6.65 -9.42
CA PHE A 89 2.78 7.44 -8.58
C PHE A 89 4.26 7.14 -8.86
N SER A 90 4.59 5.88 -9.16
CA SER A 90 5.94 5.49 -9.54
C SER A 90 6.38 6.06 -10.88
N ILE A 91 5.45 6.39 -11.78
CA ILE A 91 5.73 7.06 -13.05
C ILE A 91 5.82 8.59 -12.86
N PHE A 92 4.79 9.19 -12.24
CA PHE A 92 4.65 10.64 -12.22
C PHE A 92 5.53 11.35 -11.17
N ILE A 93 5.71 10.77 -9.97
CA ILE A 93 6.51 11.42 -8.93
C ILE A 93 7.96 11.65 -9.36
N PRO A 94 8.67 10.69 -9.96
CA PRO A 94 10.02 10.92 -10.44
C PRO A 94 10.10 11.94 -11.57
N ILE A 95 9.13 11.93 -12.49
CA ILE A 95 9.03 12.92 -13.56
C ILE A 95 8.90 14.32 -12.94
N TYR A 96 7.99 14.47 -11.98
CA TYR A 96 7.76 15.74 -11.30
C TYR A 96 9.00 16.22 -10.51
N LEU A 97 9.71 15.30 -9.88
CA LEU A 97 10.96 15.60 -9.17
C LEU A 97 12.16 15.86 -10.10
N GLY A 98 11.97 15.72 -11.42
CA GLY A 98 13.04 15.91 -12.40
C GLY A 98 14.10 14.81 -12.39
N MET A 99 13.76 13.64 -11.87
CA MET A 99 14.61 12.44 -11.84
C MET A 99 14.53 11.62 -13.13
N SER A 100 13.81 12.11 -14.14
CA SER A 100 13.60 11.46 -15.43
C SER A 100 14.88 11.54 -16.27
N GLY A 101 15.62 10.46 -16.37
CA GLY A 101 16.74 10.39 -17.32
C GLY A 101 17.56 9.12 -17.33
N THR A 102 17.91 8.54 -16.21
CA THR A 102 18.89 7.46 -16.20
C THR A 102 18.63 6.33 -15.20
N ALA A 103 17.72 6.51 -14.28
CA ALA A 103 17.69 5.69 -13.09
C ALA A 103 16.63 4.56 -13.06
N TRP A 104 15.78 4.45 -14.08
CA TRP A 104 14.69 3.47 -14.11
C TRP A 104 15.05 2.12 -14.72
N THR A 105 16.17 2.05 -15.42
CA THR A 105 16.67 0.83 -16.06
C THR A 105 17.11 -0.21 -15.05
N ASP A 106 17.58 0.19 -13.87
CA ASP A 106 18.12 -0.74 -12.87
C ASP A 106 17.07 -1.48 -12.03
N VAL A 107 15.82 -0.99 -11.99
CA VAL A 107 14.75 -1.63 -11.19
C VAL A 107 14.17 -2.86 -11.88
N SER A 108 14.31 -2.99 -13.19
CA SER A 108 13.74 -4.09 -13.98
C SER A 108 14.77 -5.11 -14.50
N GLY A 109 16.03 -5.03 -14.05
CA GLY A 109 17.06 -6.04 -14.40
C GLY A 109 17.45 -6.04 -15.87
N SER A 110 18.60 -5.47 -16.15
CA SER A 110 19.61 -5.90 -17.14
C SER A 110 19.39 -5.79 -18.66
N ALA A 111 18.20 -5.58 -19.19
CA ALA A 111 18.05 -5.75 -20.66
C ALA A 111 18.16 -4.47 -21.50
N TRP A 112 18.11 -3.27 -20.92
CA TRP A 112 18.03 -2.00 -21.68
C TRP A 112 19.18 -1.01 -21.41
N ALA A 113 20.15 -1.38 -20.60
CA ALA A 113 21.28 -0.51 -20.26
C ALA A 113 22.23 -0.25 -21.44
N GLU A 114 22.25 -1.11 -22.43
CA GLU A 114 23.23 -1.03 -23.55
C GLU A 114 22.79 -0.12 -24.71
N THR A 115 21.52 0.32 -24.76
CA THR A 115 21.04 1.12 -25.91
C THR A 115 20.87 2.61 -25.62
N ALA A 116 21.03 3.04 -24.37
CA ALA A 116 20.99 4.45 -24.01
C ALA A 116 22.37 5.07 -24.13
N GLY A 117 22.71 5.50 -25.34
CA GLY A 117 23.89 6.29 -25.61
C GLY A 117 23.95 7.47 -24.64
N SER A 118 25.12 7.61 -24.01
CA SER A 118 25.49 8.65 -23.07
C SER A 118 25.33 10.04 -23.66
N SER A 119 24.25 10.71 -23.37
CA SER A 119 24.17 12.15 -23.49
C SER A 119 24.22 12.73 -22.09
N GLY A 120 25.27 13.45 -21.83
CA GLY A 120 25.72 14.32 -20.77
C GLY A 120 25.06 14.31 -19.39
N PRO A 121 25.77 14.69 -18.32
CA PRO A 121 25.21 14.73 -16.98
C PRO A 121 24.12 15.80 -16.92
N ALA A 122 22.85 15.36 -16.82
CA ALA A 122 21.80 16.25 -16.40
C ALA A 122 22.15 16.80 -15.01
N PRO A 123 21.94 18.09 -14.72
CA PRO A 123 22.27 18.66 -13.43
C PRO A 123 21.48 17.89 -12.35
N ALA A 124 22.22 17.13 -11.54
CA ALA A 124 21.67 16.40 -10.40
C ALA A 124 21.06 17.43 -9.45
N ARG A 125 19.74 17.52 -9.41
CA ARG A 125 19.06 18.31 -8.39
C ARG A 125 19.38 17.72 -7.02
N ALA A 126 19.49 18.55 -5.99
CA ALA A 126 19.92 18.19 -4.64
C ALA A 126 19.23 16.94 -4.02
N TRP A 127 18.06 16.54 -4.53
CA TRP A 127 17.31 15.36 -4.10
C TRP A 127 17.92 14.02 -4.54
N SER A 128 18.64 13.97 -5.66
CA SER A 128 19.28 12.74 -6.16
C SER A 128 20.46 12.29 -5.30
N ILE A 129 20.95 13.16 -4.42
CA ILE A 129 22.03 12.86 -3.47
C ILE A 129 21.53 11.97 -2.32
N TRP A 130 20.22 12.07 -1.98
CA TRP A 130 19.66 11.43 -0.78
C TRP A 130 18.75 10.22 -1.07
N LEU A 131 18.19 10.12 -2.28
CA LEU A 131 17.19 9.10 -2.64
C LEU A 131 17.57 8.38 -3.92
N THR A 132 17.85 7.09 -3.79
CA THR A 132 18.01 6.24 -4.97
C THR A 132 16.63 5.92 -5.57
N PRO A 133 16.51 5.66 -6.88
CA PRO A 133 15.26 5.28 -7.54
C PRO A 133 14.60 4.06 -6.89
N LYS A 134 15.40 3.09 -6.45
CA LYS A 134 14.94 1.90 -5.73
C LYS A 134 14.29 2.27 -4.38
N GLN A 135 14.90 3.18 -3.64
CA GLN A 135 14.33 3.67 -2.37
C GLN A 135 13.03 4.43 -2.61
N LEU A 136 12.99 5.31 -3.61
CA LEU A 136 11.78 6.04 -3.97
C LEU A 136 10.64 5.10 -4.34
N HIS A 137 10.89 4.10 -5.17
CA HIS A 137 9.90 3.08 -5.51
C HIS A 137 9.40 2.31 -4.29
N THR A 138 10.29 1.98 -3.35
CA THR A 138 9.93 1.33 -2.08
C THR A 138 9.08 2.24 -1.21
N ILE A 139 9.44 3.52 -1.09
CA ILE A 139 8.69 4.53 -0.31
C ILE A 139 7.26 4.67 -0.86
N ILE A 140 7.13 4.89 -2.17
CA ILE A 140 5.82 5.02 -2.84
C ILE A 140 4.99 3.75 -2.62
N GLY A 141 5.59 2.57 -2.87
CA GLY A 141 4.90 1.29 -2.70
C GLY A 141 4.42 1.07 -1.27
N THR A 142 5.26 1.34 -0.28
CA THR A 142 4.94 1.22 1.14
C THR A 142 3.84 2.19 1.55
N ALA A 143 3.96 3.47 1.19
CA ALA A 143 2.99 4.49 1.55
C ALA A 143 1.60 4.17 0.96
N VAL A 144 1.54 3.82 -0.33
CA VAL A 144 0.27 3.49 -1.01
C VAL A 144 -0.35 2.23 -0.42
N TYR A 145 0.41 1.16 -0.25
CA TYR A 145 -0.11 -0.10 0.26
C TYR A 145 -0.54 -0.01 1.71
N PHE A 146 0.25 0.66 2.56
CA PHE A 146 -0.09 0.80 3.96
C PHE A 146 -1.32 1.68 4.19
N THR A 147 -1.43 2.81 3.47
CA THR A 147 -2.61 3.68 3.52
C THR A 147 -3.87 2.97 3.01
N ALA A 148 -3.76 2.25 1.90
CA ALA A 148 -4.87 1.48 1.35
C ALA A 148 -5.31 0.36 2.29
N LEU A 149 -4.37 -0.36 2.90
CA LEU A 149 -4.68 -1.41 3.88
C LEU A 149 -5.43 -0.84 5.09
N PHE A 150 -4.99 0.32 5.59
CA PHE A 150 -5.69 0.99 6.67
C PHE A 150 -7.15 1.32 6.29
N ALA A 151 -7.35 1.92 5.11
CA ALA A 151 -8.70 2.24 4.61
C ALA A 151 -9.57 0.98 4.48
N VAL A 152 -9.00 -0.10 3.95
CA VAL A 152 -9.67 -1.41 3.82
C VAL A 152 -10.05 -1.99 5.19
N CYS A 153 -9.17 -1.93 6.18
CA CYS A 153 -9.47 -2.37 7.53
C CYS A 153 -10.60 -1.54 8.18
N GLN A 154 -10.62 -0.21 7.98
CA GLN A 154 -11.71 0.63 8.48
C GLN A 154 -13.05 0.27 7.81
N LEU A 155 -13.04 0.05 6.49
CA LEU A 155 -14.22 -0.39 5.76
C LEU A 155 -14.67 -1.78 6.21
N GLY A 156 -13.75 -2.72 6.38
CA GLY A 156 -14.01 -4.07 6.89
C GLY A 156 -14.64 -4.05 8.28
N GLU A 157 -14.17 -3.18 9.17
CA GLU A 157 -14.78 -2.98 10.48
C GLU A 157 -16.21 -2.46 10.38
N TYR A 158 -16.45 -1.47 9.53
CA TYR A 158 -17.78 -0.92 9.30
C TYR A 158 -18.75 -1.99 8.75
N VAL A 159 -18.35 -2.72 7.73
CA VAL A 159 -19.17 -3.78 7.11
C VAL A 159 -19.42 -4.91 8.09
N SER A 160 -18.39 -5.38 8.81
CA SER A 160 -18.52 -6.47 9.76
C SER A 160 -19.47 -6.13 10.91
N ARG A 161 -19.51 -4.88 11.38
CA ARG A 161 -20.47 -4.42 12.39
C ARG A 161 -21.89 -4.46 11.86
N LYS A 162 -22.12 -4.04 10.60
CA LYS A 162 -23.45 -4.11 9.98
C LYS A 162 -23.93 -5.56 9.80
N CYS A 163 -23.06 -6.45 9.34
CA CYS A 163 -23.39 -7.87 9.15
C CYS A 163 -23.63 -8.61 10.48
N SER A 164 -23.04 -8.13 11.58
CA SER A 164 -23.19 -8.74 12.91
C SER A 164 -24.41 -8.22 13.69
N ALA A 165 -24.97 -7.08 13.29
CA ALA A 165 -26.18 -6.53 13.87
C ALA A 165 -27.40 -7.28 13.32
N ALA A 166 -27.74 -8.43 13.94
CA ALA A 166 -29.02 -9.10 13.69
C ALA A 166 -30.17 -8.17 14.12
N PRO A 167 -31.27 -8.07 13.34
CA PRO A 167 -32.43 -7.29 13.73
C PRO A 167 -33.10 -7.98 14.94
N GLY A 168 -32.95 -7.44 16.14
CA GLY A 168 -33.65 -7.94 17.31
C GLY A 168 -33.04 -7.76 18.69
N THR A 169 -31.80 -7.33 18.83
CA THR A 169 -31.26 -7.09 20.18
C THR A 169 -30.82 -5.63 20.33
N SER A 170 -31.82 -4.79 20.61
CA SER A 170 -31.62 -3.45 21.15
C SER A 170 -31.13 -3.56 22.61
N HIS A 171 -29.94 -4.06 22.83
CA HIS A 171 -29.24 -3.83 24.09
C HIS A 171 -28.64 -2.42 24.04
N ARG A 172 -29.49 -1.49 24.45
CA ARG A 172 -29.12 -0.11 24.84
C ARG A 172 -28.27 -0.17 26.11
N GLY A 173 -27.11 -0.84 25.99
CA GLY A 173 -26.09 -0.87 27.02
C GLY A 173 -25.45 0.49 27.11
N ASN A 174 -25.72 1.13 28.22
CA ASN A 174 -25.21 2.39 28.73
C ASN A 174 -23.68 2.47 28.63
N SER A 175 -23.16 2.84 27.45
CA SER A 175 -21.72 3.10 27.23
C SER A 175 -21.43 4.54 27.61
N ARG A 176 -21.86 4.94 28.84
CA ARG A 176 -21.34 6.15 29.47
C ARG A 176 -19.89 5.92 29.87
N ALA A 177 -19.05 6.77 29.34
CA ALA A 177 -17.81 7.24 29.91
C ALA A 177 -16.69 6.20 30.16
N ARG A 178 -15.85 6.00 29.19
CA ARG A 178 -14.42 6.06 29.48
C ARG A 178 -13.81 7.13 28.57
N ALA A 179 -13.74 8.35 29.09
CA ALA A 179 -12.88 9.42 28.59
C ALA A 179 -11.41 9.03 28.82
N GLY A 180 -10.99 7.90 28.21
CA GLY A 180 -9.61 7.49 28.15
C GLY A 180 -8.92 8.24 27.04
N PHE A 181 -7.75 8.69 27.32
CA PHE A 181 -6.81 9.43 26.47
C PHE A 181 -6.96 9.09 24.98
N TYR A 182 -7.52 10.01 24.21
CA TYR A 182 -7.92 9.85 22.79
C TYR A 182 -6.81 9.35 21.85
N PRO A 183 -5.50 9.67 22.03
CA PRO A 183 -4.44 9.17 21.16
C PRO A 183 -4.27 7.64 21.20
N ILE A 184 -4.49 7.00 22.36
CA ILE A 184 -4.37 5.54 22.51
C ILE A 184 -5.45 4.81 21.72
N ARG A 185 -6.68 5.36 21.62
CA ARG A 185 -7.75 4.79 20.80
C ARG A 185 -7.49 4.97 19.30
N ALA A 186 -6.90 6.09 18.91
CA ALA A 186 -6.50 6.29 17.52
C ALA A 186 -5.39 5.31 17.13
N LEU A 187 -4.39 5.13 17.98
CA LEU A 187 -3.29 4.20 17.75
C LEU A 187 -3.77 2.74 17.67
N GLY A 188 -4.76 2.34 18.49
CA GLY A 188 -5.36 1.00 18.44
C GLY A 188 -6.00 0.65 17.09
N ARG A 189 -6.46 1.64 16.31
CA ARG A 189 -6.99 1.41 14.96
C ARG A 189 -5.92 1.01 13.94
N TRP A 190 -4.66 1.40 14.19
CA TRP A 190 -3.53 1.05 13.33
C TRP A 190 -2.91 -0.29 13.68
N ALA A 191 -3.20 -0.82 14.88
CA ALA A 191 -2.57 -2.04 15.36
C ALA A 191 -2.80 -3.24 14.42
N ALA A 192 -4.04 -3.49 14.00
CA ALA A 192 -4.36 -4.60 13.11
C ALA A 192 -3.75 -4.44 11.71
N PRO A 193 -3.94 -3.32 10.98
CA PRO A 193 -3.30 -3.15 9.68
C PRO A 193 -1.77 -3.15 9.77
N ALA A 194 -1.17 -2.52 10.78
CA ALA A 194 0.27 -2.54 10.99
C ALA A 194 0.78 -3.98 11.24
N PHE A 195 0.13 -4.71 12.14
CA PHE A 195 0.49 -6.10 12.44
C PHE A 195 0.52 -6.96 11.18
N TRP A 196 -0.56 -6.96 10.38
CA TRP A 196 -0.62 -7.77 9.17
C TRP A 196 0.35 -7.30 8.10
N TYR A 197 0.53 -5.97 7.97
CA TYR A 197 1.49 -5.42 7.02
C TYR A 197 2.91 -5.88 7.34
N PHE A 198 3.37 -5.67 8.56
CA PHE A 198 4.73 -6.05 8.98
C PHE A 198 4.92 -7.56 9.00
N SER A 199 3.93 -8.34 9.43
CA SER A 199 4.01 -9.80 9.44
C SER A 199 4.24 -10.39 8.04
N ILE A 200 3.65 -9.82 7.01
CA ILE A 200 3.82 -10.33 5.64
C ILE A 200 5.03 -9.69 4.98
N VAL A 201 5.21 -8.37 5.06
CA VAL A 201 6.27 -7.66 4.32
C VAL A 201 7.65 -7.90 4.90
N LEU A 202 7.78 -8.02 6.21
CA LEU A 202 9.04 -8.32 6.89
C LEU A 202 9.10 -9.77 7.38
N GLY A 203 7.99 -10.32 7.85
CA GLY A 203 7.96 -11.66 8.42
C GLY A 203 8.29 -12.74 7.40
N ILE A 204 7.75 -12.69 6.18
CA ILE A 204 8.06 -13.68 5.12
C ILE A 204 9.55 -13.63 4.71
N PRO A 205 10.15 -12.46 4.38
CA PRO A 205 11.59 -12.38 4.13
C PRO A 205 12.44 -12.82 5.33
N PHE A 206 12.01 -12.50 6.54
CA PHE A 206 12.70 -12.95 7.76
C PHE A 206 12.69 -14.48 7.88
N LEU A 207 11.55 -15.13 7.71
CA LEU A 207 11.44 -16.60 7.73
C LEU A 207 12.27 -17.25 6.62
N ASN A 208 12.36 -16.61 5.45
CA ASN A 208 13.22 -17.04 4.34
C ASN A 208 14.71 -16.71 4.55
N ARG A 209 15.11 -16.35 5.76
CA ARG A 209 16.50 -16.07 6.16
C ARG A 209 17.16 -14.95 5.35
N ALA A 210 16.39 -13.97 4.86
CA ALA A 210 16.91 -12.83 4.12
C ALA A 210 17.93 -12.01 4.93
N TYR A 211 17.72 -11.91 6.24
CA TYR A 211 18.64 -11.27 7.18
C TYR A 211 20.02 -11.97 7.25
N ARG A 212 20.07 -13.29 7.02
CA ARG A 212 21.32 -14.06 7.03
C ARG A 212 22.10 -13.92 5.73
N ASN A 213 21.38 -13.89 4.61
CA ASN A 213 22.01 -13.85 3.28
C ASN A 213 22.50 -12.44 2.91
N ARG A 214 21.77 -11.39 3.31
CA ARG A 214 22.10 -9.97 3.04
C ARG A 214 21.65 -9.10 4.23
N PRO A 215 22.36 -9.13 5.37
CA PRO A 215 21.91 -8.50 6.61
C PRO A 215 21.71 -6.98 6.47
N GLN A 216 22.67 -6.27 5.88
CA GLN A 216 22.57 -4.81 5.70
C GLN A 216 21.38 -4.43 4.83
N SER A 217 21.22 -5.05 3.66
CA SER A 217 20.11 -4.75 2.74
C SER A 217 18.75 -5.03 3.38
N PHE A 218 18.63 -6.05 4.24
CA PHE A 218 17.41 -6.35 4.95
C PHE A 218 17.12 -5.31 6.04
N THR A 219 18.14 -4.90 6.79
CA THR A 219 18.00 -3.89 7.84
C THR A 219 17.62 -2.54 7.26
N ASP A 220 18.30 -2.09 6.20
CA ASP A 220 18.00 -0.83 5.51
C ASP A 220 16.57 -0.82 4.96
N TYR A 221 16.15 -1.93 4.36
CA TYR A 221 14.77 -2.09 3.89
C TYR A 221 13.76 -2.03 5.02
N ALA A 222 14.00 -2.73 6.13
CA ALA A 222 13.12 -2.74 7.29
C ALA A 222 13.01 -1.37 7.96
N LEU A 223 14.13 -0.65 8.09
CA LEU A 223 14.16 0.71 8.64
C LEU A 223 13.39 1.68 7.75
N LEU A 224 13.65 1.67 6.43
CA LEU A 224 12.95 2.51 5.48
C LEU A 224 11.44 2.28 5.52
N LEU A 225 11.01 1.01 5.49
CA LEU A 225 9.61 0.62 5.54
C LEU A 225 8.94 1.10 6.84
N THR A 226 9.62 0.88 7.98
CA THR A 226 9.11 1.31 9.29
C THR A 226 9.00 2.83 9.36
N ALA A 227 10.00 3.57 8.89
CA ALA A 227 9.99 5.03 8.85
C ALA A 227 8.82 5.57 8.02
N VAL A 228 8.57 5.00 6.83
CA VAL A 228 7.44 5.39 5.98
C VAL A 228 6.10 5.11 6.66
N CYS A 229 5.92 3.92 7.26
CA CYS A 229 4.70 3.60 7.98
C CYS A 229 4.44 4.56 9.16
N LEU A 230 5.47 4.88 9.95
CA LEU A 230 5.37 5.84 11.05
C LEU A 230 5.02 7.24 10.54
N THR A 231 5.60 7.68 9.43
CA THR A 231 5.28 8.96 8.81
C THR A 231 3.81 9.02 8.39
N VAL A 232 3.29 7.96 7.75
CA VAL A 232 1.86 7.88 7.36
C VAL A 232 0.95 7.93 8.58
N ILE A 233 1.26 7.19 9.65
CA ILE A 233 0.48 7.19 10.90
C ILE A 233 0.48 8.59 11.53
N THR A 234 1.65 9.20 11.64
CA THR A 234 1.81 10.54 12.24
C THR A 234 1.03 11.58 11.45
N PHE A 235 1.17 11.58 10.12
CA PHE A 235 0.44 12.48 9.24
C PHE A 235 -1.07 12.34 9.41
N TYR A 236 -1.58 11.11 9.42
CA TYR A 236 -3.01 10.86 9.65
C TYR A 236 -3.46 11.37 11.03
N CYS A 237 -2.69 11.11 12.07
CA CYS A 237 -3.03 11.59 13.43
C CYS A 237 -3.09 13.11 13.49
N ILE A 238 -2.14 13.81 12.87
CA ILE A 238 -2.13 15.27 12.79
C ILE A 238 -3.35 15.77 12.02
N CYS A 239 -3.63 15.23 10.83
CA CYS A 239 -4.78 15.64 10.03
C CYS A 239 -6.11 15.39 10.76
N SER A 240 -6.24 14.27 11.45
CA SER A 240 -7.45 13.92 12.21
C SER A 240 -7.66 14.83 13.41
N GLU A 241 -6.61 15.27 14.06
CA GLU A 241 -6.69 16.22 15.19
C GLU A 241 -7.02 17.63 14.68
N LEU A 242 -6.40 18.05 13.58
CA LEU A 242 -6.68 19.34 12.97
C LEU A 242 -8.14 19.44 12.50
N HIS A 243 -8.63 18.39 11.84
CA HIS A 243 -10.04 18.33 11.42
C HIS A 243 -11.00 18.44 12.61
N ARG A 244 -10.71 17.75 13.71
CA ARG A 244 -11.51 17.83 14.94
C ARG A 244 -11.49 19.24 15.57
N ARG A 245 -10.36 19.93 15.55
CA ARG A 245 -10.26 21.31 16.06
C ARG A 245 -11.08 22.27 15.21
N ILE A 246 -10.97 22.16 13.88
CA ILE A 246 -11.75 22.99 12.95
C ILE A 246 -13.25 22.74 13.15
N SER A 247 -13.69 21.49 13.22
CA SER A 247 -15.11 21.15 13.44
C SER A 247 -15.68 21.72 14.76
N ARG A 248 -14.86 21.81 15.80
CA ARG A 248 -15.28 22.44 17.07
C ARG A 248 -15.42 23.96 16.96
N LEU A 249 -14.56 24.60 16.15
CA LEU A 249 -14.61 26.05 15.93
C LEU A 249 -15.79 26.47 15.07
N THR A 250 -16.25 25.58 14.16
CA THR A 250 -17.39 25.86 13.27
C THR A 250 -18.76 25.52 13.89
N SER A 251 -18.79 24.79 15.01
CA SER A 251 -20.01 24.39 15.72
C SER A 251 -20.30 25.20 16.99
N GLY A 252 -19.46 26.15 17.35
CA GLY A 252 -19.67 27.11 18.41
C GLY A 252 -19.94 28.50 17.89
#